data_e63547d440bcc794bf3a323b69240b1e
#
_entry.id   e63547d440bcc794bf3a323b69240b1e
#
_cell.length_a   1.000
_cell.length_b   1.000
_cell.length_c   1.000
_cell.angle_alpha   90.00
_cell.angle_beta   90.00
_cell.angle_gamma   90.00
#
_symmetry.space_group_name_H-M   'P 1'
#
loop_
_entity.id
_entity.type
_entity.pdbx_description
1 polymer ?
#
loop_
_entity_poly.entity_id
_entity_poly.type
_entity_poly.pdbx_seq_one_letter_code
_entity_poly.pdbx_strand_id
1 'polypeptide(L)'
;MIKYGHYFPLKRRCLILKSSFFKGMRLSVPLALGFIPIGCSFAVMAMQAGLTGFETVFMSFFVLSGASQIMAVGMLSQGAGFAAIVLASAFMTMRHLVLSSSVMRRLGKLSTVQKIVASYALCDESFAVFSLSEEKNFPFLMGCNTLFCATWISSTALGVVLNNFLPPIVADSCAIAFYAAFLAMLIPVVRKSIPILMLVLLTGAVNALLQTFLPSSWAVVFSMVGCAAIGTFFVPAEKEEVEQG
;
A
#
# COMPACT_ATOMS: atom_id res chain seq x y z
N MET A 1 45.71 14.78 16.36
CA MET A 1 44.33 14.29 16.28
C MET A 1 43.54 15.23 15.33
N ILE A 2 43.61 14.95 14.03
CA ILE A 2 43.16 15.88 12.98
C ILE A 2 41.78 15.40 12.50
N LYS A 3 40.73 16.21 12.79
CA LYS A 3 39.39 16.01 12.25
C LYS A 3 39.39 16.37 10.76
N TYR A 4 39.41 15.38 9.90
CA TYR A 4 39.16 15.58 8.47
C TYR A 4 37.64 15.72 8.27
N GLY A 5 37.14 16.96 8.26
CA GLY A 5 35.85 17.31 7.71
C GLY A 5 35.90 17.15 6.19
N HIS A 6 35.34 16.09 5.63
CA HIS A 6 35.22 15.93 4.19
C HIS A 6 34.23 16.98 3.62
N TYR A 7 34.72 18.13 3.23
CA TYR A 7 34.04 19.06 2.33
C TYR A 7 34.01 18.42 0.93
N PHE A 8 32.99 17.62 0.65
CA PHE A 8 32.71 17.23 -0.72
C PHE A 8 32.15 18.43 -1.47
N PRO A 9 32.65 18.80 -2.68
CA PRO A 9 32.11 19.90 -3.47
C PRO A 9 30.61 19.65 -3.77
N LEU A 10 29.78 20.67 -3.59
CA LEU A 10 28.32 20.65 -3.74
C LEU A 10 27.84 19.92 -5.00
N LYS A 11 28.60 20.04 -6.11
CA LYS A 11 28.31 19.38 -7.40
C LYS A 11 28.41 17.85 -7.31
N ARG A 12 29.33 17.30 -6.53
CA ARG A 12 29.50 15.85 -6.34
C ARG A 12 28.43 15.28 -5.43
N ARG A 13 28.02 16.04 -4.42
CA ARG A 13 26.91 15.66 -3.52
C ARG A 13 25.57 15.59 -4.28
N CYS A 14 25.31 16.55 -5.16
CA CYS A 14 24.12 16.57 -6.01
C CYS A 14 24.09 15.39 -7.00
N LEU A 15 25.24 14.98 -7.55
CA LEU A 15 25.34 13.82 -8.44
C LEU A 15 25.07 12.51 -7.71
N ILE A 16 25.58 12.33 -6.48
CA ILE A 16 25.34 11.14 -5.66
C ILE A 16 23.85 11.05 -5.29
N LEU A 17 23.22 12.16 -4.89
CA LEU A 17 21.81 12.20 -4.55
C LEU A 17 20.92 11.82 -5.74
N LYS A 18 21.22 12.35 -6.95
CA LYS A 18 20.53 11.97 -8.18
C LYS A 18 20.73 10.49 -8.52
N SER A 19 21.95 9.97 -8.38
CA SER A 19 22.26 8.56 -8.65
C SER A 19 21.45 7.64 -7.75
N SER A 20 21.38 7.92 -6.43
CA SER A 20 20.57 7.13 -5.48
C SER A 20 19.07 7.18 -5.79
N PHE A 21 18.54 8.34 -6.17
CA PHE A 21 17.15 8.49 -6.57
C PHE A 21 16.79 7.61 -7.78
N PHE A 22 17.56 7.71 -8.85
CA PHE A 22 17.34 6.89 -10.05
C PHE A 22 17.56 5.40 -9.78
N LYS A 23 18.47 5.03 -8.88
CA LYS A 23 18.66 3.64 -8.48
C LYS A 23 17.44 3.10 -7.74
N GLY A 24 16.83 3.90 -6.83
CA GLY A 24 15.57 3.56 -6.19
C GLY A 24 14.45 3.33 -7.19
N MET A 25 14.27 4.25 -8.15
CA MET A 25 13.31 4.06 -9.23
C MET A 25 13.56 2.76 -10.00
N ARG A 26 14.80 2.54 -10.47
CA ARG A 26 15.14 1.37 -11.30
C ARG A 26 14.88 0.05 -10.59
N LEU A 27 15.21 -0.06 -9.31
CA LEU A 27 14.99 -1.27 -8.52
C LEU A 27 13.49 -1.51 -8.25
N SER A 28 12.68 -0.47 -8.26
CA SER A 28 11.23 -0.56 -8.06
C SER A 28 10.45 -0.94 -9.33
N VAL A 29 11.07 -0.83 -10.54
CA VAL A 29 10.37 -1.07 -11.82
C VAL A 29 9.66 -2.42 -11.88
N PRO A 30 10.26 -3.56 -11.52
CA PRO A 30 9.59 -4.86 -11.64
C PRO A 30 8.30 -4.94 -10.81
N LEU A 31 8.31 -4.40 -9.58
CA LEU A 31 7.14 -4.37 -8.72
C LEU A 31 6.10 -3.34 -9.21
N ALA A 32 6.56 -2.18 -9.68
CA ALA A 32 5.68 -1.12 -10.18
C ALA A 32 4.89 -1.57 -11.42
N LEU A 33 5.47 -2.39 -12.30
CA LEU A 33 4.74 -2.96 -13.44
C LEU A 33 3.53 -3.80 -13.02
N GLY A 34 3.61 -4.46 -11.87
CA GLY A 34 2.49 -5.19 -11.28
C GLY A 34 1.32 -4.31 -10.87
N PHE A 35 1.54 -3.00 -10.65
CA PHE A 35 0.48 -2.05 -10.29
C PHE A 35 -0.40 -1.65 -11.47
N ILE A 36 0.08 -1.80 -12.70
CA ILE A 36 -0.66 -1.37 -13.89
C ILE A 36 -2.01 -2.08 -14.00
N PRO A 37 -2.09 -3.42 -14.02
CA PRO A 37 -3.37 -4.11 -14.10
C PRO A 37 -4.25 -3.85 -12.86
N ILE A 38 -3.63 -3.74 -11.67
CA ILE A 38 -4.37 -3.50 -10.43
C ILE A 38 -5.00 -2.11 -10.42
N GLY A 39 -4.26 -1.06 -10.84
CA GLY A 39 -4.77 0.31 -10.91
C GLY A 39 -5.84 0.48 -11.99
N CYS A 40 -5.71 -0.20 -13.13
CA CYS A 40 -6.75 -0.24 -14.15
C CYS A 40 -8.02 -0.92 -13.61
N SER A 41 -7.90 -2.04 -12.92
CA SER A 41 -9.03 -2.76 -12.32
C SER A 41 -9.71 -1.94 -11.23
N PHE A 42 -8.93 -1.23 -10.40
CA PHE A 42 -9.46 -0.28 -9.43
C PHE A 42 -10.32 0.80 -10.08
N ALA A 43 -9.83 1.40 -11.17
CA ALA A 43 -10.56 2.46 -11.87
C ALA A 43 -11.90 1.96 -12.42
N VAL A 44 -11.91 0.77 -13.02
CA VAL A 44 -13.16 0.15 -13.52
C VAL A 44 -14.13 -0.10 -12.38
N MET A 45 -13.67 -0.69 -11.27
CA MET A 45 -14.51 -0.91 -10.08
C MET A 45 -15.07 0.39 -9.50
N ALA A 46 -14.26 1.44 -9.42
CA ALA A 46 -14.67 2.73 -8.87
C ALA A 46 -15.77 3.37 -9.74
N MET A 47 -15.61 3.32 -11.06
CA MET A 47 -16.63 3.83 -11.99
C MET A 47 -17.92 3.00 -11.97
N GLN A 48 -17.84 1.68 -11.83
CA GLN A 48 -19.02 0.81 -11.64
C GLN A 48 -19.74 1.08 -10.31
N ALA A 49 -19.01 1.49 -9.28
CA ALA A 49 -19.58 1.91 -7.99
C ALA A 49 -20.21 3.32 -8.05
N GLY A 50 -20.18 4.00 -9.21
CA GLY A 50 -20.82 5.29 -9.45
C GLY A 50 -19.89 6.51 -9.29
N LEU A 51 -18.58 6.32 -9.08
CA LEU A 51 -17.63 7.43 -9.08
C LEU A 51 -17.39 7.92 -10.51
N THR A 52 -17.22 9.22 -10.65
CA THR A 52 -16.75 9.81 -11.91
C THR A 52 -15.27 9.52 -12.15
N GLY A 53 -14.82 9.58 -13.41
CA GLY A 53 -13.39 9.39 -13.71
C GLY A 53 -12.48 10.37 -12.99
N PHE A 54 -12.93 11.62 -12.82
CA PHE A 54 -12.18 12.63 -12.06
C PHE A 54 -12.05 12.25 -10.58
N GLU A 55 -13.15 11.86 -9.92
CA GLU A 55 -13.15 11.42 -8.51
C GLU A 55 -12.25 10.20 -8.30
N THR A 56 -12.28 9.26 -9.25
CA THR A 56 -11.45 8.06 -9.21
C THR A 56 -9.95 8.39 -9.24
N VAL A 57 -9.52 9.25 -10.17
CA VAL A 57 -8.11 9.68 -10.26
C VAL A 57 -7.73 10.56 -9.07
N PHE A 58 -8.62 11.45 -8.64
CA PHE A 58 -8.41 12.31 -7.48
C PHE A 58 -8.22 11.48 -6.19
N MET A 59 -9.04 10.44 -6.01
CA MET A 59 -8.88 9.49 -4.92
C MET A 59 -7.51 8.80 -4.96
N SER A 60 -7.03 8.37 -6.12
CA SER A 60 -5.72 7.76 -6.29
C SER A 60 -4.56 8.73 -6.00
N PHE A 61 -4.74 10.01 -6.27
CA PHE A 61 -3.74 11.03 -5.97
C PHE A 61 -3.61 11.31 -4.46
N PHE A 62 -4.73 11.36 -3.73
CA PHE A 62 -4.71 11.76 -2.32
C PHE A 62 -4.56 10.59 -1.34
N VAL A 63 -5.12 9.43 -1.64
CA VAL A 63 -5.13 8.30 -0.69
C VAL A 63 -3.86 7.46 -0.79
N LEU A 64 -3.30 7.27 -1.97
CA LEU A 64 -2.07 6.51 -2.26
C LEU A 64 -2.00 5.12 -1.56
N SER A 65 -3.14 4.54 -1.25
CA SER A 65 -3.27 3.22 -0.62
C SER A 65 -4.29 2.39 -1.40
N GLY A 66 -3.82 1.60 -2.35
CA GLY A 66 -4.68 0.78 -3.21
C GLY A 66 -5.67 -0.07 -2.42
N ALA A 67 -5.20 -0.76 -1.38
CA ALA A 67 -6.04 -1.63 -0.57
C ALA A 67 -7.19 -0.90 0.13
N SER A 68 -6.94 0.27 0.74
CA SER A 68 -7.99 1.05 1.39
C SER A 68 -8.95 1.71 0.39
N GLN A 69 -8.44 2.14 -0.78
CA GLN A 69 -9.27 2.69 -1.85
C GLN A 69 -10.29 1.66 -2.35
N ILE A 70 -9.84 0.45 -2.60
CA ILE A 70 -10.68 -0.63 -3.11
C ILE A 70 -11.69 -1.09 -2.08
N MET A 71 -11.25 -1.22 -0.83
CA MET A 71 -12.18 -1.51 0.27
C MET A 71 -13.24 -0.42 0.37
N ALA A 72 -12.84 0.86 0.30
CA ALA A 72 -13.77 1.98 0.37
C ALA A 72 -14.79 1.97 -0.79
N VAL A 73 -14.33 1.70 -2.02
CA VAL A 73 -15.18 1.55 -3.20
C VAL A 73 -16.13 0.36 -3.07
N GLY A 74 -15.63 -0.79 -2.60
CA GLY A 74 -16.43 -1.98 -2.35
C GLY A 74 -17.50 -1.76 -1.28
N MET A 75 -17.20 -1.01 -0.22
CA MET A 75 -18.18 -0.60 0.80
C MET A 75 -19.20 0.40 0.24
N LEU A 76 -18.74 1.34 -0.59
CA LEU A 76 -19.60 2.32 -1.24
C LEU A 76 -20.64 1.65 -2.15
N SER A 77 -20.21 0.68 -2.97
CA SER A 77 -21.11 -0.08 -3.86
C SER A 77 -22.17 -0.89 -3.09
N GLN A 78 -21.91 -1.23 -1.82
CA GLN A 78 -22.85 -1.90 -0.92
C GLN A 78 -23.73 -0.91 -0.12
N GLY A 79 -23.64 0.40 -0.40
CA GLY A 79 -24.43 1.42 0.29
C GLY A 79 -23.95 1.71 1.72
N ALA A 80 -22.67 1.47 2.02
CA ALA A 80 -22.10 1.73 3.34
C ALA A 80 -22.16 3.23 3.69
N GLY A 81 -22.45 3.52 4.95
CA GLY A 81 -22.40 4.88 5.47
C GLY A 81 -20.97 5.43 5.54
N PHE A 82 -20.82 6.74 5.37
CA PHE A 82 -19.53 7.44 5.38
C PHE A 82 -18.66 7.11 6.59
N ALA A 83 -19.23 7.07 7.80
CA ALA A 83 -18.51 6.77 9.03
C ALA A 83 -17.87 5.36 9.00
N ALA A 84 -18.56 4.36 8.49
CA ALA A 84 -18.05 3.00 8.37
C ALA A 84 -16.87 2.93 7.38
N ILE A 85 -16.98 3.62 6.23
CA ILE A 85 -15.91 3.68 5.23
C ILE A 85 -14.65 4.34 5.82
N VAL A 86 -14.82 5.48 6.51
CA VAL A 86 -13.69 6.21 7.12
C VAL A 86 -13.01 5.37 8.20
N LEU A 87 -13.78 4.73 9.09
CA LEU A 87 -13.22 3.87 10.14
C LEU A 87 -12.48 2.66 9.55
N ALA A 88 -13.09 1.95 8.61
CA ALA A 88 -12.45 0.82 7.98
C ALA A 88 -11.15 1.21 7.26
N SER A 89 -11.17 2.34 6.52
CA SER A 89 -9.97 2.86 5.85
C SER A 89 -8.90 3.28 6.86
N ALA A 90 -9.26 3.91 7.96
CA ALA A 90 -8.34 4.30 9.02
C ALA A 90 -7.64 3.07 9.63
N PHE A 91 -8.40 2.03 10.00
CA PHE A 91 -7.81 0.80 10.53
C PHE A 91 -6.90 0.10 9.50
N MET A 92 -7.30 0.05 8.23
CA MET A 92 -6.50 -0.55 7.18
C MET A 92 -5.18 0.17 6.94
N THR A 93 -5.18 1.50 7.10
CA THR A 93 -3.98 2.32 6.92
C THR A 93 -3.09 2.41 8.16
N MET A 94 -3.51 1.94 9.33
CA MET A 94 -2.69 1.96 10.56
C MET A 94 -1.35 1.24 10.40
N ARG A 95 -1.26 0.23 9.54
CA ARG A 95 0.02 -0.43 9.21
C ARG A 95 1.07 0.55 8.69
N HIS A 96 0.67 1.60 7.96
CA HIS A 96 1.61 2.61 7.46
C HIS A 96 2.30 3.39 8.59
N LEU A 97 1.71 3.49 9.79
CA LEU A 97 2.36 4.08 10.96
C LEU A 97 3.58 3.25 11.38
N VAL A 98 3.43 1.92 11.39
CA VAL A 98 4.52 1.00 11.74
C VAL A 98 5.62 1.05 10.67
N LEU A 99 5.24 0.95 9.39
CA LEU A 99 6.19 1.04 8.26
C LEU A 99 6.96 2.37 8.28
N SER A 100 6.24 3.50 8.43
CA SER A 100 6.86 4.83 8.50
C SER A 100 7.82 4.95 9.67
N SER A 101 7.45 4.47 10.84
CA SER A 101 8.31 4.53 12.03
C SER A 101 9.61 3.71 11.84
N SER A 102 9.51 2.53 11.22
CA SER A 102 10.67 1.69 10.91
C SER A 102 11.60 2.37 9.91
N VAL A 103 11.06 2.92 8.82
CA VAL A 103 11.84 3.65 7.80
C VAL A 103 12.51 4.89 8.39
N MET A 104 11.77 5.68 9.20
CA MET A 104 12.33 6.91 9.80
C MET A 104 13.50 6.61 10.74
N ARG A 105 13.48 5.49 11.46
CA ARG A 105 14.61 5.06 12.30
C ARG A 105 15.86 4.76 11.46
N ARG A 106 15.69 4.17 10.26
CA ARG A 106 16.80 3.79 9.36
C ARG A 106 17.37 4.97 8.57
N LEU A 107 16.57 6.00 8.32
CA LEU A 107 16.99 7.20 7.57
C LEU A 107 17.75 8.24 8.40
N GLY A 108 17.75 8.11 9.73
CA GLY A 108 18.45 9.01 10.63
C GLY A 108 17.80 10.39 10.74
N LYS A 109 18.64 11.45 10.81
CA LYS A 109 18.14 12.82 11.00
C LYS A 109 17.56 13.39 9.70
N LEU A 110 16.24 13.51 9.65
CA LEU A 110 15.49 14.15 8.57
C LEU A 110 14.78 15.41 9.11
N SER A 111 14.58 16.39 8.22
CA SER A 111 13.69 17.52 8.52
C SER A 111 12.23 17.05 8.61
N THR A 112 11.38 17.83 9.29
CA THR A 112 9.95 17.52 9.43
C THR A 112 9.26 17.38 8.06
N VAL A 113 9.58 18.26 7.11
CA VAL A 113 9.05 18.21 5.74
C VAL A 113 9.45 16.92 5.03
N GLN A 114 10.72 16.50 5.14
CA GLN A 114 11.19 15.24 4.55
C GLN A 114 10.46 14.04 5.16
N LYS A 115 10.22 14.03 6.47
CA LYS A 115 9.45 12.97 7.14
C LYS A 115 8.02 12.90 6.60
N ILE A 116 7.33 14.04 6.51
CA ILE A 116 5.95 14.11 6.00
C ILE A 116 5.89 13.58 4.56
N VAL A 117 6.75 14.09 3.68
CA VAL A 117 6.75 13.69 2.26
C VAL A 117 7.08 12.21 2.09
N ALA A 118 8.07 11.69 2.83
CA ALA A 118 8.44 10.29 2.77
C ALA A 118 7.33 9.37 3.28
N SER A 119 6.67 9.75 4.39
CA SER A 119 5.59 8.95 4.99
C SER A 119 4.31 8.97 4.15
N TYR A 120 3.99 10.11 3.52
CA TYR A 120 2.81 10.25 2.66
C TYR A 120 2.84 9.31 1.45
N ALA A 121 4.00 9.22 0.80
CA ALA A 121 4.18 8.43 -0.41
C ALA A 121 4.65 6.98 -0.15
N LEU A 122 4.79 6.58 1.14
CA LEU A 122 5.27 5.26 1.51
C LEU A 122 4.17 4.22 1.28
N CYS A 123 4.49 3.19 0.50
CA CYS A 123 3.66 2.00 0.33
C CYS A 123 4.42 0.73 0.75
N ASP A 124 3.72 -0.39 0.86
CA ASP A 124 4.32 -1.67 1.27
C ASP A 124 5.48 -2.08 0.36
N GLU A 125 5.34 -1.86 -0.94
CA GLU A 125 6.31 -2.23 -1.96
C GLU A 125 7.54 -1.32 -1.91
N SER A 126 7.36 -0.01 -1.70
CA SER A 126 8.50 0.90 -1.52
C SER A 126 9.26 0.61 -0.24
N PHE A 127 8.55 0.22 0.83
CA PHE A 127 9.14 -0.27 2.06
C PHE A 127 9.94 -1.55 1.83
N ALA A 128 9.40 -2.52 1.07
CA ALA A 128 10.08 -3.77 0.77
C ALA A 128 11.37 -3.53 -0.02
N VAL A 129 11.33 -2.73 -1.10
CA VAL A 129 12.51 -2.37 -1.89
C VAL A 129 13.54 -1.65 -1.04
N PHE A 130 13.11 -0.69 -0.22
CA PHE A 130 13.98 0.05 0.69
C PHE A 130 14.60 -0.87 1.74
N SER A 131 13.85 -1.81 2.30
CA SER A 131 14.32 -2.72 3.34
C SER A 131 15.32 -3.75 2.83
N LEU A 132 15.17 -4.19 1.58
CA LEU A 132 16.08 -5.15 0.93
C LEU A 132 17.31 -4.49 0.31
N SER A 133 17.30 -3.17 0.10
CA SER A 133 18.44 -2.45 -0.47
C SER A 133 19.52 -2.20 0.57
N GLU A 134 20.78 -2.18 0.13
CA GLU A 134 21.91 -1.70 0.95
C GLU A 134 21.87 -0.17 1.15
N GLU A 135 21.29 0.56 0.21
CA GLU A 135 21.17 2.02 0.31
C GLU A 135 20.01 2.45 1.21
N LYS A 136 20.34 2.96 2.40
CA LYS A 136 19.37 3.47 3.40
C LYS A 136 19.40 4.99 3.45
N ASN A 137 19.12 5.64 2.32
CA ASN A 137 19.12 7.10 2.25
C ASN A 137 17.79 7.66 1.71
N PHE A 138 17.52 8.91 2.07
CA PHE A 138 16.28 9.60 1.70
C PHE A 138 16.05 9.69 0.18
N PRO A 139 17.03 10.06 -0.68
CA PRO A 139 16.83 10.11 -2.12
C PRO A 139 16.45 8.75 -2.74
N PHE A 140 17.04 7.66 -2.26
CA PHE A 140 16.70 6.32 -2.71
C PHE A 140 15.23 5.99 -2.42
N LEU A 141 14.78 6.22 -1.18
CA LEU A 141 13.38 6.02 -0.80
C LEU A 141 12.45 6.88 -1.64
N MET A 142 12.80 8.15 -1.86
CA MET A 142 11.99 9.04 -2.70
C MET A 142 11.92 8.58 -4.15
N GLY A 143 12.98 7.96 -4.68
CA GLY A 143 12.96 7.32 -5.99
C GLY A 143 11.95 6.18 -6.06
N CYS A 144 11.94 5.29 -5.06
CA CYS A 144 10.96 4.21 -4.95
C CYS A 144 9.53 4.77 -4.87
N ASN A 145 9.28 5.66 -3.92
CA ASN A 145 7.97 6.26 -3.68
C ASN A 145 7.42 6.96 -4.92
N THR A 146 8.25 7.77 -5.60
CA THR A 146 7.85 8.50 -6.80
C THR A 146 7.41 7.57 -7.92
N LEU A 147 8.14 6.46 -8.13
CA LEU A 147 7.77 5.51 -9.18
C LEU A 147 6.44 4.82 -8.86
N PHE A 148 6.26 4.33 -7.63
CA PHE A 148 5.02 3.66 -7.23
C PHE A 148 3.82 4.59 -7.30
N CYS A 149 3.93 5.82 -6.79
CA CYS A 149 2.86 6.82 -6.87
C CYS A 149 2.53 7.18 -8.32
N ALA A 150 3.54 7.44 -9.16
CA ALA A 150 3.34 7.76 -10.56
C ALA A 150 2.67 6.60 -11.32
N THR A 151 3.12 5.36 -11.08
CA THR A 151 2.53 4.17 -11.70
C THR A 151 1.09 3.97 -11.25
N TRP A 152 0.80 4.12 -9.95
CA TRP A 152 -0.56 3.98 -9.41
C TRP A 152 -1.53 4.99 -10.02
N ILE A 153 -1.17 6.27 -10.02
CA ILE A 153 -2.00 7.34 -10.55
C ILE A 153 -2.19 7.20 -12.07
N SER A 154 -1.11 6.92 -12.80
CA SER A 154 -1.18 6.78 -14.26
C SER A 154 -1.96 5.53 -14.68
N SER A 155 -1.84 4.41 -13.97
CA SER A 155 -2.62 3.20 -14.23
C SER A 155 -4.10 3.39 -13.91
N THR A 156 -4.43 4.14 -12.84
CA THR A 156 -5.82 4.53 -12.55
C THR A 156 -6.38 5.40 -13.67
N ALA A 157 -5.63 6.42 -14.11
CA ALA A 157 -6.06 7.29 -15.20
C ALA A 157 -6.23 6.50 -16.52
N LEU A 158 -5.32 5.57 -16.80
CA LEU A 158 -5.44 4.66 -17.95
C LEU A 158 -6.70 3.80 -17.83
N GLY A 159 -6.98 3.25 -16.67
CA GLY A 159 -8.18 2.44 -16.41
C GLY A 159 -9.48 3.22 -16.60
N VAL A 160 -9.51 4.51 -16.19
CA VAL A 160 -10.65 5.40 -16.45
C VAL A 160 -10.89 5.60 -17.94
N VAL A 161 -9.82 5.82 -18.72
CA VAL A 161 -9.92 5.96 -20.18
C VAL A 161 -10.39 4.65 -20.80
N LEU A 162 -9.78 3.53 -20.42
CA LEU A 162 -10.10 2.21 -20.95
C LEU A 162 -11.54 1.79 -20.62
N ASN A 163 -12.07 2.15 -19.45
CA ASN A 163 -13.45 1.82 -19.06
C ASN A 163 -14.50 2.28 -20.07
N ASN A 164 -14.25 3.39 -20.77
CA ASN A 164 -15.14 3.90 -21.79
C ASN A 164 -15.16 3.05 -23.09
N PHE A 165 -14.16 2.18 -23.27
CA PHE A 165 -13.98 1.33 -24.46
C PHE A 165 -14.15 -0.16 -24.15
N LEU A 166 -14.18 -0.54 -22.85
CA LEU A 166 -14.25 -1.93 -22.44
C LEU A 166 -15.71 -2.44 -22.53
N PRO A 167 -15.92 -3.61 -23.16
CA PRO A 167 -17.19 -4.33 -23.04
C PRO A 167 -17.47 -4.67 -21.57
N PRO A 168 -18.75 -4.68 -21.12
CA PRO A 168 -19.12 -4.97 -19.73
C PRO A 168 -18.47 -6.25 -19.18
N ILE A 169 -18.40 -7.31 -19.97
CA ILE A 169 -17.81 -8.59 -19.58
C ILE A 169 -16.32 -8.48 -19.22
N VAL A 170 -15.58 -7.57 -19.87
CA VAL A 170 -14.16 -7.34 -19.57
C VAL A 170 -14.03 -6.50 -18.30
N ALA A 171 -14.92 -5.54 -18.11
CA ALA A 171 -14.97 -4.73 -16.88
C ALA A 171 -15.24 -5.59 -15.64
N ASP A 172 -16.19 -6.53 -15.72
CA ASP A 172 -16.48 -7.49 -14.65
C ASP A 172 -15.28 -8.43 -14.39
N SER A 173 -14.58 -8.83 -15.45
CA SER A 173 -13.37 -9.64 -15.33
C SER A 173 -12.23 -8.91 -14.62
N CYS A 174 -12.11 -7.59 -14.79
CA CYS A 174 -11.13 -6.77 -14.07
C CYS A 174 -11.37 -6.80 -12.55
N ALA A 175 -12.62 -6.77 -12.11
CA ALA A 175 -12.95 -6.89 -10.68
C ALA A 175 -12.47 -8.23 -10.11
N ILE A 176 -12.67 -9.34 -10.85
CA ILE A 176 -12.21 -10.66 -10.44
C ILE A 176 -10.66 -10.73 -10.41
N ALA A 177 -10.00 -10.21 -11.43
CA ALA A 177 -8.53 -10.17 -11.51
C ALA A 177 -7.91 -9.43 -10.32
N PHE A 178 -8.59 -8.38 -9.84
CA PHE A 178 -8.19 -7.65 -8.66
C PHE A 178 -8.19 -8.53 -7.39
N TYR A 179 -9.28 -9.24 -7.10
CA TYR A 179 -9.32 -10.16 -5.95
C TYR A 179 -8.26 -11.26 -6.07
N ALA A 180 -8.02 -11.77 -7.28
CA ALA A 180 -6.95 -12.73 -7.54
C ALA A 180 -5.56 -12.17 -7.23
N ALA A 181 -5.29 -10.90 -7.52
CA ALA A 181 -4.02 -10.25 -7.19
C ALA A 181 -3.79 -10.17 -5.68
N PHE A 182 -4.81 -9.80 -4.90
CA PHE A 182 -4.72 -9.82 -3.42
C PHE A 182 -4.49 -11.23 -2.87
N LEU A 183 -5.19 -12.20 -3.43
CA LEU A 183 -5.00 -13.61 -3.04
C LEU A 183 -3.58 -14.08 -3.35
N ALA A 184 -3.03 -13.69 -4.49
CA ALA A 184 -1.65 -13.99 -4.86
C ALA A 184 -0.62 -13.37 -3.88
N MET A 185 -0.89 -12.19 -3.32
CA MET A 185 -0.06 -11.59 -2.27
C MET A 185 -0.22 -12.30 -0.91
N LEU A 186 -1.40 -12.79 -0.61
CA LEU A 186 -1.70 -13.47 0.66
C LEU A 186 -1.10 -14.88 0.73
N ILE A 187 -1.17 -15.65 -0.37
CA ILE A 187 -0.75 -17.05 -0.42
C ILE A 187 0.69 -17.29 0.07
N PRO A 188 1.72 -16.51 -0.32
CA PRO A 188 3.08 -16.73 0.16
C PRO A 188 3.23 -16.54 1.67
N VAL A 189 2.49 -15.58 2.25
CA VAL A 189 2.50 -15.29 3.69
C VAL A 189 1.85 -16.43 4.47
N VAL A 190 0.69 -16.85 4.02
CA VAL A 190 -0.09 -17.93 4.65
C VAL A 190 0.64 -19.28 4.57
N ARG A 191 1.33 -19.57 3.48
CA ARG A 191 2.11 -20.82 3.32
C ARG A 191 3.29 -20.93 4.29
N LYS A 192 3.81 -19.81 4.77
CA LYS A 192 4.96 -19.77 5.69
C LYS A 192 4.56 -19.91 7.17
N SER A 193 3.31 -19.67 7.51
CA SER A 193 2.88 -19.62 8.92
C SER A 193 1.46 -20.14 9.10
N ILE A 194 1.34 -21.30 9.75
CA ILE A 194 0.05 -21.90 10.11
C ILE A 194 -0.79 -20.96 11.00
N PRO A 195 -0.23 -20.28 12.02
CA PRO A 195 -0.99 -19.32 12.80
C PRO A 195 -1.63 -18.20 11.97
N ILE A 196 -0.92 -17.69 10.95
CA ILE A 196 -1.46 -16.68 10.03
C ILE A 196 -2.59 -17.27 9.18
N LEU A 197 -2.44 -18.50 8.68
CA LEU A 197 -3.52 -19.20 7.97
C LEU A 197 -4.77 -19.30 8.84
N MET A 198 -4.62 -19.77 10.07
CA MET A 198 -5.75 -19.89 11.00
C MET A 198 -6.40 -18.53 11.29
N LEU A 199 -5.61 -17.49 11.45
CA LEU A 199 -6.12 -16.13 11.67
C LEU A 199 -6.92 -15.62 10.45
N VAL A 200 -6.43 -15.85 9.24
CA VAL A 200 -7.13 -15.48 8.00
C VAL A 200 -8.46 -16.20 7.87
N LEU A 201 -8.48 -17.52 8.11
CA LEU A 201 -9.71 -18.34 8.07
C LEU A 201 -10.69 -17.91 9.16
N LEU A 202 -10.19 -17.65 10.38
CA LEU A 202 -11.00 -17.15 11.49
C LEU A 202 -11.62 -15.79 11.13
N THR A 203 -10.84 -14.86 10.59
CA THR A 203 -11.33 -13.53 10.19
C THR A 203 -12.42 -13.65 9.13
N GLY A 204 -12.23 -14.51 8.14
CA GLY A 204 -13.25 -14.78 7.11
C GLY A 204 -14.54 -15.37 7.71
N ALA A 205 -14.41 -16.35 8.58
CA ALA A 205 -15.55 -16.97 9.26
C ALA A 205 -16.30 -15.99 10.18
N VAL A 206 -15.57 -15.20 10.96
CA VAL A 206 -16.16 -14.14 11.82
C VAL A 206 -16.86 -13.09 10.99
N ASN A 207 -16.25 -12.66 9.88
CA ASN A 207 -16.89 -11.69 8.98
C ASN A 207 -18.18 -12.25 8.37
N ALA A 208 -18.17 -13.49 7.88
CA ALA A 208 -19.37 -14.14 7.35
C ALA A 208 -20.48 -14.27 8.41
N LEU A 209 -20.12 -14.62 9.63
CA LEU A 209 -21.07 -14.70 10.75
C LEU A 209 -21.61 -13.33 11.11
N LEU A 210 -20.78 -12.30 11.21
CA LEU A 210 -21.21 -10.95 11.56
C LEU A 210 -22.14 -10.36 10.49
N GLN A 211 -21.96 -10.70 9.22
CA GLN A 211 -22.85 -10.26 8.12
C GLN A 211 -24.28 -10.78 8.25
N THR A 212 -24.53 -11.81 9.04
CA THR A 212 -25.90 -12.27 9.33
C THR A 212 -26.67 -11.37 10.30
N PHE A 213 -25.94 -10.59 11.11
CA PHE A 213 -26.51 -9.74 12.17
C PHE A 213 -26.30 -8.24 11.95
N LEU A 214 -25.27 -7.89 11.17
CA LEU A 214 -24.82 -6.53 10.95
C LEU A 214 -24.74 -6.21 9.45
N PRO A 215 -24.93 -4.92 9.07
CA PRO A 215 -24.62 -4.49 7.71
C PRO A 215 -23.17 -4.86 7.34
N SER A 216 -22.95 -5.30 6.08
CA SER A 216 -21.66 -5.78 5.59
C SER A 216 -20.49 -4.85 5.96
N SER A 217 -20.70 -3.54 5.91
CA SER A 217 -19.71 -2.54 6.24
C SER A 217 -19.19 -2.63 7.67
N TRP A 218 -20.09 -2.80 8.64
CA TRP A 218 -19.73 -2.91 10.05
C TRP A 218 -19.17 -4.30 10.38
N ALA A 219 -19.66 -5.34 9.70
CA ALA A 219 -19.11 -6.69 9.84
C ALA A 219 -17.62 -6.73 9.47
N VAL A 220 -17.22 -6.04 8.37
CA VAL A 220 -15.81 -5.93 7.96
C VAL A 220 -14.98 -5.19 9.03
N VAL A 221 -15.47 -4.07 9.56
CA VAL A 221 -14.75 -3.31 10.60
C VAL A 221 -14.51 -4.17 11.85
N PHE A 222 -15.58 -4.76 12.38
CA PHE A 222 -15.48 -5.54 13.62
C PHE A 222 -14.67 -6.83 13.45
N SER A 223 -14.81 -7.54 12.34
CA SER A 223 -14.00 -8.74 12.08
C SER A 223 -12.52 -8.40 11.94
N MET A 224 -12.18 -7.33 11.23
CA MET A 224 -10.79 -6.90 11.03
C MET A 224 -10.14 -6.48 12.36
N VAL A 225 -10.79 -5.61 13.14
CA VAL A 225 -10.26 -5.12 14.42
C VAL A 225 -10.20 -6.22 15.46
N GLY A 226 -11.29 -6.97 15.62
CA GLY A 226 -11.38 -8.05 16.61
C GLY A 226 -10.37 -9.18 16.33
N CYS A 227 -10.28 -9.65 15.09
CA CYS A 227 -9.32 -10.69 14.74
C CYS A 227 -7.87 -10.19 14.76
N ALA A 228 -7.61 -8.92 14.42
CA ALA A 228 -6.28 -8.34 14.58
C ALA A 228 -5.85 -8.32 16.05
N ALA A 229 -6.74 -7.91 16.97
CA ALA A 229 -6.47 -7.95 18.41
C ALA A 229 -6.20 -9.38 18.92
N ILE A 230 -6.99 -10.35 18.47
CA ILE A 230 -6.76 -11.78 18.80
C ILE A 230 -5.42 -12.25 18.22
N GLY A 231 -5.10 -11.84 16.99
CA GLY A 231 -3.86 -12.21 16.30
C GLY A 231 -2.60 -11.80 17.05
N THR A 232 -2.63 -10.69 17.80
CA THR A 232 -1.48 -10.27 18.63
C THR A 232 -1.09 -11.28 19.72
N PHE A 233 -2.01 -12.15 20.15
CA PHE A 233 -1.73 -13.17 21.14
C PHE A 233 -1.25 -14.50 20.56
N PHE A 234 -1.62 -14.78 19.30
CA PHE A 234 -1.37 -16.11 18.68
C PHE A 234 -0.30 -16.09 17.59
N VAL A 235 -0.09 -14.93 16.97
CA VAL A 235 0.95 -14.78 15.94
C VAL A 235 2.20 -14.22 16.62
N PRO A 236 3.30 -14.99 16.71
CA PRO A 236 4.56 -14.48 17.25
C PRO A 236 4.99 -13.24 16.44
N ALA A 237 5.36 -12.18 17.15
CA ALA A 237 6.01 -11.05 16.49
C ALA A 237 7.25 -11.58 15.78
N GLU A 238 7.33 -11.42 14.47
CA GLU A 238 8.54 -11.72 13.70
C GLU A 238 9.65 -10.86 14.32
N LYS A 239 10.61 -11.53 14.99
CA LYS A 239 11.77 -10.84 15.52
C LYS A 239 12.47 -10.21 14.33
N GLU A 240 12.36 -8.88 14.19
CA GLU A 240 13.27 -8.14 13.33
C GLU A 240 14.68 -8.56 13.81
N GLU A 241 15.36 -9.39 13.05
CA GLU A 241 16.80 -9.58 13.22
C GLU A 241 17.42 -8.20 12.95
N VAL A 242 17.62 -7.49 14.04
CA VAL A 242 18.52 -6.35 14.06
C VAL A 242 19.89 -6.97 13.89
N GLU A 243 20.32 -7.17 12.64
CA GLU A 243 21.72 -7.35 12.33
C GLU A 243 22.46 -6.12 12.87
N GLN A 244 22.98 -6.30 14.07
CA GLN A 244 24.05 -5.48 14.60
C GLN A 244 25.30 -5.82 13.80
N GLY A 245 25.65 -4.99 12.85
CA GLY A 245 26.87 -5.02 12.09
C GLY A 245 27.33 -3.58 11.84
#